data_049290c4f87019e9db811864b5a33e9f
#
_entry.id   049290c4f87019e9db811864b5a33e9f
#
_cell.length_a   1.000
_cell.length_b   1.000
_cell.length_c   1.000
_cell.angle_alpha   90.00
_cell.angle_beta   90.00
_cell.angle_gamma   90.00
#
_symmetry.space_group_name_H-M   'P 1'
#
loop_
_entity.id
_entity.type
_entity.pdbx_description
1 polymer ?
#
loop_
_entity_poly.entity_id
_entity_poly.type
_entity_poly.pdbx_seq_one_letter_code
_entity_poly.pdbx_strand_id
1 'polypeptide(L)'
;MRGRTFLLAGMALARNLWLQGHPAQAVERARRTIEDAERIDHPVTLTLVLHWSASVHLWIGDLANAGKLIDRFISCAETYSLGPYIAVGRGLKGELAIRQGDAKSGVEGVQACLEKLHAARYELLTTAFKIAIVRGLAAMGRFDEGLALTDETIGLVDANGDAAFTPELLRLKGSLLLSKPQPRVADVQSCLAQSLELSRRQGARAWELRTATDLASLLASQGRRENARAILRPVFDQFVEGFDTADLMSAGRLLKTLS
;
A
#
# COMPACT_ATOMS: atom_id res chain seq x y z
N MET A 1 -29.41 11.08 -2.05
CA MET A 1 -28.67 10.45 -0.94
C MET A 1 -28.30 8.99 -1.18
N ARG A 2 -29.18 8.11 -1.63
CA ARG A 2 -28.91 6.66 -1.85
C ARG A 2 -27.71 6.36 -2.77
N GLY A 3 -27.52 7.11 -3.86
CA GLY A 3 -26.41 6.88 -4.80
C GLY A 3 -25.01 7.10 -4.21
N ARG A 4 -24.82 8.10 -3.33
CA ARG A 4 -23.51 8.38 -2.69
C ARG A 4 -23.10 7.26 -1.73
N THR A 5 -24.01 6.75 -0.92
CA THR A 5 -23.74 5.64 0.01
C THR A 5 -23.29 4.39 -0.74
N PHE A 6 -23.90 4.12 -1.89
CA PHE A 6 -23.55 3.00 -2.75
C PHE A 6 -22.11 3.11 -3.31
N LEU A 7 -21.66 4.31 -3.70
CA LEU A 7 -20.31 4.54 -4.21
C LEU A 7 -19.26 4.42 -3.11
N LEU A 8 -19.51 4.94 -1.90
CA LEU A 8 -18.63 4.75 -0.75
C LEU A 8 -18.46 3.26 -0.41
N ALA A 9 -19.55 2.50 -0.43
CA ALA A 9 -19.52 1.05 -0.27
C ALA A 9 -18.74 0.36 -1.39
N GLY A 10 -18.85 0.83 -2.64
CA GLY A 10 -18.11 0.32 -3.79
C GLY A 10 -16.59 0.48 -3.64
N MET A 11 -16.15 1.64 -3.17
CA MET A 11 -14.72 1.92 -2.90
C MET A 11 -14.19 1.07 -1.74
N ALA A 12 -14.93 0.99 -0.65
CA ALA A 12 -14.57 0.15 0.49
C ALA A 12 -14.47 -1.33 0.08
N LEU A 13 -15.41 -1.79 -0.74
CA LEU A 13 -15.41 -3.16 -1.26
C LEU A 13 -14.20 -3.43 -2.16
N ALA A 14 -13.84 -2.52 -3.06
CA ALA A 14 -12.66 -2.70 -3.92
C ALA A 14 -11.38 -2.87 -3.11
N ARG A 15 -11.19 -2.04 -2.07
CA ARG A 15 -10.03 -2.14 -1.17
C ARG A 15 -10.04 -3.43 -0.37
N ASN A 16 -11.19 -3.83 0.17
CA ASN A 16 -11.34 -5.07 0.92
C ASN A 16 -11.09 -6.30 0.04
N LEU A 17 -11.58 -6.32 -1.20
CA LEU A 17 -11.31 -7.39 -2.15
C LEU A 17 -9.80 -7.56 -2.39
N TRP A 18 -9.07 -6.45 -2.61
CA TRP A 18 -7.62 -6.54 -2.72
C TRP A 18 -6.98 -7.09 -1.45
N LEU A 19 -7.37 -6.57 -0.28
CA LEU A 19 -6.82 -7.01 1.00
C LEU A 19 -7.07 -8.49 1.27
N GLN A 20 -8.23 -8.99 0.87
CA GLN A 20 -8.63 -10.40 1.00
C GLN A 20 -8.01 -11.32 -0.07
N GLY A 21 -7.18 -10.81 -0.98
CA GLY A 21 -6.50 -11.61 -1.99
C GLY A 21 -7.28 -11.80 -3.30
N HIS A 22 -8.20 -10.89 -3.62
CA HIS A 22 -8.97 -10.86 -4.85
C HIS A 22 -8.63 -9.63 -5.72
N PRO A 23 -7.38 -9.52 -6.23
CA PRO A 23 -6.92 -8.31 -6.91
C PRO A 23 -7.63 -8.03 -8.25
N ALA A 24 -7.99 -9.05 -9.03
CA ALA A 24 -8.73 -8.85 -10.28
C ALA A 24 -10.15 -8.34 -10.01
N GLN A 25 -10.84 -8.90 -9.02
CA GLN A 25 -12.14 -8.42 -8.58
C GLN A 25 -12.07 -7.01 -7.99
N ALA A 26 -10.98 -6.67 -7.29
CA ALA A 26 -10.75 -5.32 -6.77
C ALA A 26 -10.67 -4.28 -7.89
N VAL A 27 -9.91 -4.57 -8.96
CA VAL A 27 -9.79 -3.71 -10.15
C VAL A 27 -11.13 -3.55 -10.85
N GLU A 28 -11.83 -4.65 -11.08
CA GLU A 28 -13.13 -4.62 -11.74
C GLU A 28 -14.16 -3.83 -10.91
N ARG A 29 -14.15 -4.00 -9.59
CA ARG A 29 -15.01 -3.21 -8.70
C ARG A 29 -14.68 -1.72 -8.72
N ALA A 30 -13.39 -1.37 -8.72
CA ALA A 30 -12.94 0.01 -8.84
C ALA A 30 -13.41 0.63 -10.16
N ARG A 31 -13.25 -0.07 -11.29
CA ARG A 31 -13.71 0.35 -12.62
C ARG A 31 -15.21 0.65 -12.63
N ARG A 32 -16.05 -0.30 -12.16
CA ARG A 32 -17.51 -0.11 -12.08
C ARG A 32 -17.89 1.06 -11.19
N THR A 33 -17.18 1.25 -10.08
CA THR A 33 -17.47 2.35 -9.15
C THR A 33 -17.16 3.71 -9.80
N ILE A 34 -16.12 3.80 -10.66
CA ILE A 34 -15.84 5.01 -11.45
C ILE A 34 -16.99 5.29 -12.43
N GLU A 35 -17.43 4.28 -13.19
CA GLU A 35 -18.53 4.42 -14.14
C GLU A 35 -19.85 4.88 -13.47
N ASP A 36 -20.13 4.33 -12.29
CA ASP A 36 -21.31 4.75 -11.52
C ASP A 36 -21.15 6.19 -10.98
N ALA A 37 -19.93 6.60 -10.59
CA ALA A 37 -19.67 7.97 -10.15
C ALA A 37 -19.82 8.99 -11.28
N GLU A 38 -19.42 8.63 -12.49
CA GLU A 38 -19.59 9.47 -13.70
C GLU A 38 -21.06 9.73 -14.00
N ARG A 39 -21.92 8.72 -13.84
CA ARG A 39 -23.39 8.88 -14.08
C ARG A 39 -24.06 9.80 -13.06
N ILE A 40 -23.48 9.95 -11.85
CA ILE A 40 -24.05 10.81 -10.80
C ILE A 40 -23.69 12.28 -11.02
N ASP A 41 -22.66 12.56 -11.82
CA ASP A 41 -22.19 13.90 -12.17
C ASP A 41 -21.97 14.81 -10.94
N HIS A 42 -21.27 14.27 -9.91
CA HIS A 42 -20.96 15.00 -8.70
C HIS A 42 -19.44 15.04 -8.47
N PRO A 43 -18.79 16.21 -8.66
CA PRO A 43 -17.33 16.34 -8.70
C PRO A 43 -16.61 15.75 -7.47
N VAL A 44 -17.05 16.09 -6.26
CA VAL A 44 -16.43 15.58 -5.03
C VAL A 44 -16.53 14.05 -4.94
N THR A 45 -17.65 13.48 -5.35
CA THR A 45 -17.84 12.03 -5.33
C THR A 45 -16.93 11.34 -6.35
N LEU A 46 -16.85 11.88 -7.57
CA LEU A 46 -15.94 11.35 -8.60
C LEU A 46 -14.48 11.45 -8.15
N THR A 47 -14.08 12.59 -7.56
CA THR A 47 -12.73 12.77 -7.02
C THR A 47 -12.39 11.71 -5.95
N LEU A 48 -13.29 11.45 -5.00
CA LEU A 48 -13.09 10.40 -4.00
C LEU A 48 -12.96 9.01 -4.63
N VAL A 49 -13.81 8.69 -5.60
CA VAL A 49 -13.76 7.38 -6.28
C VAL A 49 -12.46 7.23 -7.06
N LEU A 50 -12.01 8.25 -7.77
CA LEU A 50 -10.73 8.23 -8.51
C LEU A 50 -9.54 8.00 -7.57
N HIS A 51 -9.50 8.68 -6.40
CA HIS A 51 -8.46 8.50 -5.40
C HIS A 51 -8.35 7.04 -4.94
N TRP A 52 -9.47 6.48 -4.47
CA TRP A 52 -9.45 5.11 -3.94
C TRP A 52 -9.20 4.06 -5.02
N SER A 53 -9.65 4.30 -6.26
CA SER A 53 -9.35 3.44 -7.39
C SER A 53 -7.87 3.49 -7.77
N ALA A 54 -7.26 4.67 -7.79
CA ALA A 54 -5.82 4.82 -7.99
C ALA A 54 -5.00 4.07 -6.92
N SER A 55 -5.45 4.10 -5.65
CA SER A 55 -4.81 3.35 -4.57
C SER A 55 -4.80 1.84 -4.82
N VAL A 56 -5.90 1.27 -5.35
CA VAL A 56 -5.95 -0.17 -5.72
C VAL A 56 -4.90 -0.48 -6.79
N HIS A 57 -4.81 0.36 -7.84
CA HIS A 57 -3.81 0.16 -8.90
C HIS A 57 -2.37 0.31 -8.38
N LEU A 58 -2.11 1.27 -7.49
CA LEU A 58 -0.81 1.37 -6.81
C LEU A 58 -0.49 0.09 -6.03
N TRP A 59 -1.44 -0.47 -5.31
CA TRP A 59 -1.22 -1.66 -4.47
C TRP A 59 -0.94 -2.93 -5.27
N ILE A 60 -1.59 -3.11 -6.42
CA ILE A 60 -1.32 -4.26 -7.32
C ILE A 60 -0.06 -4.08 -8.18
N GLY A 61 0.51 -2.86 -8.21
CA GLY A 61 1.70 -2.53 -9.03
C GLY A 61 1.39 -2.13 -10.46
N ASP A 62 0.14 -1.85 -10.81
CA ASP A 62 -0.26 -1.31 -12.12
C ASP A 62 -0.05 0.21 -12.15
N LEU A 63 1.21 0.61 -12.23
CA LEU A 63 1.62 2.02 -12.14
C LEU A 63 1.13 2.86 -13.34
N ALA A 64 0.93 2.24 -14.50
CA ALA A 64 0.45 2.94 -15.68
C ALA A 64 -1.01 3.40 -15.52
N ASN A 65 -1.90 2.52 -15.09
CA ASN A 65 -3.29 2.89 -14.83
C ASN A 65 -3.44 3.72 -13.56
N ALA A 66 -2.62 3.49 -12.52
CA ALA A 66 -2.55 4.39 -11.37
C ALA A 66 -2.25 5.82 -11.81
N GLY A 67 -1.26 6.03 -12.67
CA GLY A 67 -0.88 7.34 -13.21
C GLY A 67 -2.04 8.05 -13.91
N LYS A 68 -2.73 7.34 -14.82
CA LYS A 68 -3.91 7.89 -15.54
C LYS A 68 -5.02 8.33 -14.57
N LEU A 69 -5.30 7.52 -13.55
CA LEU A 69 -6.33 7.84 -12.55
C LEU A 69 -5.92 9.03 -11.68
N ILE A 70 -4.64 9.12 -11.30
CA ILE A 70 -4.10 10.25 -10.53
C ILE A 70 -4.19 11.54 -11.34
N ASP A 71 -3.80 11.53 -12.62
CA ASP A 71 -3.91 12.70 -13.49
C ASP A 71 -5.35 13.16 -13.64
N ARG A 72 -6.27 12.22 -13.83
CA ARG A 72 -7.69 12.49 -13.91
C ARG A 72 -8.26 13.02 -12.58
N PHE A 73 -7.80 12.49 -11.45
CA PHE A 73 -8.14 12.97 -10.12
C PHE A 73 -7.71 14.43 -9.94
N ILE A 74 -6.47 14.78 -10.31
CA ILE A 74 -5.92 16.13 -10.18
C ILE A 74 -6.72 17.10 -11.08
N SER A 75 -6.94 16.73 -12.35
CA SER A 75 -7.72 17.55 -13.27
C SER A 75 -9.12 17.85 -12.72
N CYS A 76 -9.80 16.85 -12.17
CA CYS A 76 -11.10 17.02 -11.54
C CYS A 76 -11.02 17.96 -10.33
N ALA A 77 -10.05 17.75 -9.43
CA ALA A 77 -9.88 18.58 -8.24
C ALA A 77 -9.56 20.05 -8.57
N GLU A 78 -8.75 20.30 -9.58
CA GLU A 78 -8.41 21.64 -10.06
C GLU A 78 -9.60 22.34 -10.74
N THR A 79 -10.30 21.64 -11.64
CA THR A 79 -11.48 22.18 -12.36
C THR A 79 -12.54 22.68 -11.39
N TYR A 80 -12.75 21.95 -10.29
CA TYR A 80 -13.78 22.30 -9.30
C TYR A 80 -13.24 22.99 -8.04
N SER A 81 -11.96 23.43 -8.06
CA SER A 81 -11.29 24.14 -6.96
C SER A 81 -11.39 23.44 -5.61
N LEU A 82 -11.22 22.10 -5.61
CA LEU A 82 -11.32 21.25 -4.42
C LEU A 82 -9.98 21.27 -3.65
N GLY A 83 -9.70 22.32 -2.90
CA GLY A 83 -8.40 22.62 -2.27
C GLY A 83 -7.68 21.44 -1.61
N PRO A 84 -8.25 20.76 -0.59
CA PRO A 84 -7.59 19.60 0.06
C PRO A 84 -7.28 18.47 -0.92
N TYR A 85 -8.16 18.22 -1.91
CA TYR A 85 -7.97 17.15 -2.90
C TYR A 85 -6.83 17.47 -3.88
N ILE A 86 -6.59 18.75 -4.19
CA ILE A 86 -5.41 19.15 -4.99
C ILE A 86 -4.11 18.75 -4.27
N ALA A 87 -4.05 18.93 -2.94
CA ALA A 87 -2.91 18.49 -2.15
C ALA A 87 -2.79 16.93 -2.18
N VAL A 88 -3.89 16.21 -1.99
CA VAL A 88 -3.94 14.74 -2.09
C VAL A 88 -3.42 14.26 -3.44
N GLY A 89 -3.83 14.88 -4.54
CA GLY A 89 -3.37 14.52 -5.89
C GLY A 89 -1.86 14.63 -6.05
N ARG A 90 -1.26 15.69 -5.50
CA ARG A 90 0.20 15.86 -5.47
C ARG A 90 0.89 14.80 -4.63
N GLY A 91 0.30 14.43 -3.49
CA GLY A 91 0.79 13.32 -2.65
C GLY A 91 0.75 11.98 -3.38
N LEU A 92 -0.34 11.69 -4.10
CA LEU A 92 -0.46 10.48 -4.94
C LEU A 92 0.57 10.46 -6.08
N LYS A 93 0.84 11.61 -6.72
CA LYS A 93 1.95 11.71 -7.70
C LYS A 93 3.29 11.43 -7.05
N GLY A 94 3.51 11.91 -5.84
CA GLY A 94 4.73 11.60 -5.07
C GLY A 94 4.85 10.11 -4.76
N GLU A 95 3.78 9.44 -4.31
CA GLU A 95 3.78 7.98 -4.11
C GLU A 95 4.07 7.23 -5.41
N LEU A 96 3.46 7.65 -6.53
CA LEU A 96 3.72 7.06 -7.85
C LEU A 96 5.19 7.23 -8.24
N ALA A 97 5.78 8.42 -8.06
CA ALA A 97 7.19 8.69 -8.36
C ALA A 97 8.13 7.79 -7.55
N ILE A 98 7.88 7.61 -6.23
CA ILE A 98 8.64 6.66 -5.39
C ILE A 98 8.59 5.26 -5.99
N ARG A 99 7.43 4.79 -6.41
CA ARG A 99 7.25 3.44 -6.98
C ARG A 99 7.88 3.29 -8.37
N GLN A 100 8.04 4.38 -9.10
CA GLN A 100 8.72 4.45 -10.40
C GLN A 100 10.24 4.62 -10.29
N GLY A 101 10.78 4.77 -9.06
CA GLY A 101 12.22 4.88 -8.79
C GLY A 101 12.72 6.30 -8.53
N ASP A 102 11.90 7.34 -8.69
CA ASP A 102 12.23 8.71 -8.28
C ASP A 102 11.85 8.95 -6.81
N ALA A 103 12.62 8.29 -5.93
CA ALA A 103 12.33 8.29 -4.50
C ALA A 103 12.48 9.69 -3.87
N LYS A 104 13.47 10.49 -4.32
CA LYS A 104 13.75 11.81 -3.74
C LYS A 104 12.61 12.78 -4.00
N SER A 105 12.30 13.00 -5.26
CA SER A 105 11.22 13.90 -5.70
C SER A 105 9.86 13.45 -5.13
N GLY A 106 9.64 12.12 -5.11
CA GLY A 106 8.42 11.56 -4.55
C GLY A 106 8.26 11.80 -3.06
N VAL A 107 9.30 11.63 -2.23
CA VAL A 107 9.27 11.90 -0.80
C VAL A 107 9.00 13.38 -0.53
N GLU A 108 9.70 14.29 -1.22
CA GLU A 108 9.49 15.73 -1.11
C GLU A 108 8.03 16.11 -1.43
N GLY A 109 7.47 15.53 -2.49
CA GLY A 109 6.07 15.76 -2.90
C GLY A 109 5.05 15.27 -1.88
N VAL A 110 5.27 14.06 -1.29
CA VAL A 110 4.37 13.54 -0.25
C VAL A 110 4.48 14.31 1.05
N GLN A 111 5.68 14.75 1.45
CA GLN A 111 5.87 15.59 2.64
C GLN A 111 5.15 16.93 2.51
N ALA A 112 5.33 17.63 1.39
CA ALA A 112 4.62 18.88 1.12
C ALA A 112 3.09 18.72 1.06
N CYS A 113 2.61 17.53 0.65
CA CYS A 113 1.19 17.18 0.72
C CYS A 113 0.73 17.07 2.17
N LEU A 114 1.43 16.30 3.01
CA LEU A 114 1.09 16.10 4.41
C LEU A 114 1.05 17.41 5.19
N GLU A 115 2.02 18.32 4.99
CA GLU A 115 2.02 19.65 5.60
C GLU A 115 0.73 20.44 5.30
N LYS A 116 0.29 20.41 4.04
CA LYS A 116 -0.95 21.08 3.62
C LYS A 116 -2.20 20.43 4.19
N LEU A 117 -2.22 19.10 4.26
CA LEU A 117 -3.35 18.36 4.82
C LEU A 117 -3.46 18.61 6.32
N HIS A 118 -2.34 18.58 7.07
CA HIS A 118 -2.32 18.90 8.50
C HIS A 118 -2.79 20.34 8.76
N ALA A 119 -2.32 21.31 7.97
CA ALA A 119 -2.78 22.69 8.06
C ALA A 119 -4.30 22.84 7.82
N ALA A 120 -4.86 21.98 6.95
CA ALA A 120 -6.29 21.90 6.67
C ALA A 120 -7.07 21.01 7.66
N ARG A 121 -6.42 20.43 8.68
CA ARG A 121 -6.97 19.42 9.62
C ARG A 121 -7.61 18.22 8.91
N TYR A 122 -6.99 17.79 7.83
CA TYR A 122 -7.44 16.64 7.02
C TYR A 122 -6.49 15.46 7.20
N GLU A 123 -6.81 14.59 8.16
CA GLU A 123 -5.90 13.52 8.61
C GLU A 123 -6.15 12.14 7.96
N LEU A 124 -7.18 12.03 7.12
CA LEU A 124 -7.67 10.74 6.61
C LEU A 124 -6.62 9.87 5.90
N LEU A 125 -5.58 10.50 5.30
CA LEU A 125 -4.57 9.82 4.48
C LEU A 125 -3.17 9.81 5.12
N THR A 126 -3.06 10.29 6.34
CA THR A 126 -1.76 10.44 7.01
C THR A 126 -0.99 9.13 7.06
N THR A 127 -1.60 8.03 7.49
CA THR A 127 -0.95 6.71 7.58
C THR A 127 -0.46 6.22 6.20
N ALA A 128 -1.31 6.31 5.16
CA ALA A 128 -0.94 5.85 3.82
C ALA A 128 0.23 6.64 3.23
N PHE A 129 0.23 7.96 3.38
CA PHE A 129 1.32 8.81 2.90
C PHE A 129 2.61 8.65 3.71
N LYS A 130 2.53 8.44 5.03
CA LYS A 130 3.72 8.10 5.84
C LYS A 130 4.34 6.78 5.39
N ILE A 131 3.53 5.76 5.06
CA ILE A 131 4.01 4.50 4.48
C ILE A 131 4.71 4.75 3.12
N ALA A 132 4.20 5.63 2.28
CA ALA A 132 4.86 5.99 1.03
C ALA A 132 6.22 6.65 1.27
N ILE A 133 6.31 7.60 2.24
CA ILE A 133 7.59 8.22 2.64
C ILE A 133 8.57 7.17 3.15
N VAL A 134 8.13 6.24 4.01
CA VAL A 134 8.98 5.15 4.53
C VAL A 134 9.60 4.33 3.39
N ARG A 135 8.81 4.00 2.37
CA ARG A 135 9.32 3.30 1.17
C ARG A 135 10.33 4.13 0.39
N GLY A 136 10.07 5.41 0.24
CA GLY A 136 10.99 6.33 -0.43
C GLY A 136 12.30 6.50 0.36
N LEU A 137 12.25 6.63 1.69
CA LEU A 137 13.43 6.68 2.55
C LEU A 137 14.25 5.39 2.45
N ALA A 138 13.59 4.23 2.46
CA ALA A 138 14.26 2.94 2.26
C ALA A 138 14.97 2.88 0.90
N ALA A 139 14.33 3.32 -0.18
CA ALA A 139 14.91 3.36 -1.53
C ALA A 139 16.12 4.31 -1.63
N MET A 140 16.16 5.35 -0.80
CA MET A 140 17.30 6.29 -0.70
C MET A 140 18.40 5.84 0.27
N GLY A 141 18.26 4.68 0.93
CA GLY A 141 19.21 4.21 1.94
C GLY A 141 19.14 4.97 3.28
N ARG A 142 18.11 5.79 3.50
CA ARG A 142 17.88 6.58 4.73
C ARG A 142 17.16 5.73 5.79
N PHE A 143 17.78 4.61 6.16
CA PHE A 143 17.12 3.57 6.96
C PHE A 143 16.74 4.02 8.37
N ASP A 144 17.58 4.82 9.05
CA ASP A 144 17.31 5.28 10.42
C ASP A 144 16.12 6.25 10.47
N GLU A 145 16.00 7.13 9.46
CA GLU A 145 14.86 8.02 9.33
C GLU A 145 13.58 7.25 8.97
N GLY A 146 13.70 6.25 8.09
CA GLY A 146 12.59 5.34 7.78
C GLY A 146 12.09 4.58 9.00
N LEU A 147 13.00 4.10 9.85
CA LEU A 147 12.66 3.41 11.10
C LEU A 147 11.95 4.35 12.08
N ALA A 148 12.49 5.56 12.31
CA ALA A 148 11.88 6.54 13.21
C ALA A 148 10.44 6.89 12.74
N LEU A 149 10.24 7.15 11.45
CA LEU A 149 8.92 7.44 10.90
C LEU A 149 7.98 6.23 10.99
N THR A 150 8.51 5.01 10.84
CA THR A 150 7.71 3.80 10.98
C THR A 150 7.22 3.61 12.41
N ASP A 151 8.10 3.81 13.40
CA ASP A 151 7.77 3.69 14.82
C ASP A 151 6.76 4.76 15.26
N GLU A 152 6.93 6.00 14.81
CA GLU A 152 5.97 7.08 15.01
C GLU A 152 4.60 6.71 14.40
N THR A 153 4.59 6.15 13.19
CA THR A 153 3.34 5.79 12.49
C THR A 153 2.64 4.62 13.16
N ILE A 154 3.36 3.63 13.70
CA ILE A 154 2.78 2.54 14.49
C ILE A 154 2.11 3.12 15.74
N GLY A 155 2.77 4.00 16.48
CA GLY A 155 2.17 4.66 17.64
C GLY A 155 0.90 5.47 17.30
N LEU A 156 0.89 6.15 16.16
CA LEU A 156 -0.28 6.87 15.66
C LEU A 156 -1.46 5.93 15.34
N VAL A 157 -1.17 4.81 14.66
CA VAL A 157 -2.17 3.79 14.29
C VAL A 157 -2.78 3.14 15.54
N ASP A 158 -1.96 2.82 16.52
CA ASP A 158 -2.42 2.24 17.80
C ASP A 158 -3.33 3.23 18.55
N ALA A 159 -2.98 4.51 18.57
CA ALA A 159 -3.78 5.56 19.21
C ALA A 159 -5.13 5.82 18.50
N ASN A 160 -5.17 5.71 17.17
CA ASN A 160 -6.34 6.03 16.35
C ASN A 160 -7.21 4.80 16.02
N GLY A 161 -6.74 3.59 16.33
CA GLY A 161 -7.44 2.33 16.02
C GLY A 161 -7.45 1.95 14.53
N ASP A 162 -6.60 2.55 13.67
CA ASP A 162 -6.49 2.23 12.24
C ASP A 162 -5.58 1.01 12.00
N ALA A 163 -5.94 -0.12 12.61
CA ALA A 163 -5.13 -1.33 12.64
C ALA A 163 -4.91 -2.00 11.27
N ALA A 164 -5.61 -1.55 10.21
CA ALA A 164 -5.54 -2.16 8.88
C ALA A 164 -4.12 -2.09 8.25
N PHE A 165 -3.33 -1.07 8.59
CA PHE A 165 -1.99 -0.87 8.06
C PHE A 165 -0.86 -1.43 8.96
N THR A 166 -1.17 -1.86 10.17
CA THR A 166 -0.15 -2.34 11.12
C THR A 166 0.69 -3.50 10.58
N PRO A 167 0.12 -4.49 9.86
CA PRO A 167 0.93 -5.55 9.26
C PRO A 167 1.97 -5.01 8.28
N GLU A 168 1.58 -4.07 7.41
CA GLU A 168 2.50 -3.49 6.43
C GLU A 168 3.59 -2.63 7.08
N LEU A 169 3.26 -1.88 8.15
CA LEU A 169 4.23 -1.11 8.92
C LEU A 169 5.27 -2.02 9.59
N LEU A 170 4.84 -3.12 10.22
CA LEU A 170 5.73 -4.12 10.81
C LEU A 170 6.63 -4.79 9.75
N ARG A 171 6.07 -5.11 8.56
CA ARG A 171 6.84 -5.64 7.44
C ARG A 171 7.91 -4.66 6.98
N LEU A 172 7.55 -3.38 6.78
CA LEU A 172 8.49 -2.33 6.38
C LEU A 172 9.57 -2.11 7.45
N LYS A 173 9.20 -2.14 8.73
CA LYS A 173 10.18 -2.09 9.84
C LYS A 173 11.19 -3.23 9.72
N GLY A 174 10.72 -4.45 9.52
CA GLY A 174 11.59 -5.61 9.30
C GLY A 174 12.52 -5.44 8.10
N SER A 175 12.00 -4.93 6.97
CA SER A 175 12.78 -4.66 5.76
C SER A 175 13.86 -3.59 5.98
N LEU A 176 13.54 -2.50 6.68
CA LEU A 176 14.49 -1.44 7.02
C LEU A 176 15.59 -1.95 7.96
N LEU A 177 15.23 -2.73 8.99
CA LEU A 177 16.20 -3.34 9.91
C LEU A 177 17.15 -4.28 9.17
N LEU A 178 16.64 -5.06 8.20
CA LEU A 178 17.45 -5.96 7.39
C LEU A 178 18.44 -5.21 6.48
N SER A 179 18.09 -4.02 6.04
CA SER A 179 18.90 -3.19 5.13
C SER A 179 20.04 -2.44 5.83
N LYS A 180 20.13 -2.48 7.16
CA LYS A 180 21.24 -1.87 7.91
C LYS A 180 22.54 -2.62 7.70
N PRO A 181 23.71 -1.95 7.82
CA PRO A 181 25.02 -2.59 7.63
C PRO A 181 25.27 -3.80 8.54
N GLN A 182 24.68 -3.79 9.74
CA GLN A 182 24.77 -4.89 10.72
C GLN A 182 23.36 -5.24 11.23
N PRO A 183 22.57 -5.99 10.45
CA PRO A 183 21.21 -6.30 10.81
C PRO A 183 21.15 -7.30 11.98
N ARG A 184 20.37 -6.99 12.99
CA ARG A 184 20.02 -7.98 14.02
C ARG A 184 18.89 -8.86 13.50
N VAL A 185 19.26 -10.01 12.97
CA VAL A 185 18.32 -10.93 12.30
C VAL A 185 17.14 -11.32 13.20
N ALA A 186 17.36 -11.46 14.50
CA ALA A 186 16.29 -11.76 15.46
C ALA A 186 15.20 -10.67 15.48
N ASP A 187 15.59 -9.39 15.45
CA ASP A 187 14.64 -8.26 15.42
C ASP A 187 13.86 -8.24 14.10
N VAL A 188 14.53 -8.51 12.98
CA VAL A 188 13.90 -8.63 11.66
C VAL A 188 12.84 -9.75 11.65
N GLN A 189 13.22 -10.94 12.13
CA GLN A 189 12.32 -12.08 12.22
C GLN A 189 11.13 -11.81 13.13
N SER A 190 11.34 -11.13 14.25
CA SER A 190 10.28 -10.74 15.18
C SER A 190 9.26 -9.82 14.51
N CYS A 191 9.72 -8.77 13.80
CA CYS A 191 8.82 -7.87 13.07
C CYS A 191 8.00 -8.60 11.99
N LEU A 192 8.66 -9.46 11.20
CA LEU A 192 7.98 -10.20 10.14
C LEU A 192 7.02 -11.25 10.70
N ALA A 193 7.36 -11.92 11.81
CA ALA A 193 6.47 -12.88 12.46
C ALA A 193 5.21 -12.20 13.01
N GLN A 194 5.36 -11.05 13.68
CA GLN A 194 4.23 -10.25 14.18
C GLN A 194 3.34 -9.76 13.03
N SER A 195 3.94 -9.27 11.94
CA SER A 195 3.20 -8.87 10.73
C SER A 195 2.39 -10.04 10.15
N LEU A 196 3.00 -11.22 10.03
CA LEU A 196 2.36 -12.40 9.49
C LEU A 196 1.17 -12.87 10.35
N GLU A 197 1.37 -12.93 11.67
CA GLU A 197 0.32 -13.29 12.62
C GLU A 197 -0.86 -12.31 12.55
N LEU A 198 -0.56 -11.01 12.55
CA LEU A 198 -1.59 -9.98 12.49
C LEU A 198 -2.35 -10.00 11.18
N SER A 199 -1.66 -10.19 10.04
CA SER A 199 -2.28 -10.35 8.72
C SER A 199 -3.28 -11.51 8.70
N ARG A 200 -2.91 -12.65 9.29
CA ARG A 200 -3.77 -13.84 9.41
C ARG A 200 -5.01 -13.56 10.26
N ARG A 201 -4.83 -12.95 11.42
CA ARG A 201 -5.95 -12.57 12.29
C ARG A 201 -6.94 -11.62 11.64
N GLN A 202 -6.44 -10.73 10.78
CA GLN A 202 -7.26 -9.75 10.04
C GLN A 202 -7.87 -10.34 8.76
N GLY A 203 -7.50 -11.55 8.32
CA GLY A 203 -7.85 -12.06 7.00
C GLY A 203 -7.25 -11.26 5.84
N ALA A 204 -6.15 -10.53 6.10
CA ALA A 204 -5.49 -9.62 5.18
C ALA A 204 -4.47 -10.36 4.30
N ARG A 205 -4.95 -11.19 3.37
CA ARG A 205 -4.13 -12.08 2.53
C ARG A 205 -3.08 -11.33 1.72
N ALA A 206 -3.38 -10.11 1.25
CA ALA A 206 -2.40 -9.32 0.52
C ALA A 206 -1.20 -8.94 1.39
N TRP A 207 -1.43 -8.54 2.66
CA TRP A 207 -0.35 -8.29 3.61
C TRP A 207 0.37 -9.57 4.01
N GLU A 208 -0.38 -10.67 4.21
CA GLU A 208 0.20 -11.99 4.52
C GLU A 208 1.16 -12.43 3.40
N LEU A 209 0.78 -12.30 2.13
CA LEU A 209 1.63 -12.66 0.99
C LEU A 209 2.94 -11.85 0.96
N ARG A 210 2.87 -10.53 1.12
CA ARG A 210 4.06 -9.67 1.15
C ARG A 210 4.99 -10.07 2.27
N THR A 211 4.46 -10.25 3.47
CA THR A 211 5.24 -10.62 4.65
C THR A 211 5.84 -12.02 4.53
N ALA A 212 5.06 -13.00 4.05
CA ALA A 212 5.54 -14.35 3.81
C ALA A 212 6.66 -14.38 2.75
N THR A 213 6.55 -13.52 1.71
CA THR A 213 7.59 -13.39 0.68
C THR A 213 8.89 -12.83 1.27
N ASP A 214 8.83 -11.78 2.08
CA ASP A 214 10.00 -11.20 2.71
C ASP A 214 10.65 -12.17 3.72
N LEU A 215 9.84 -12.85 4.53
CA LEU A 215 10.34 -13.85 5.50
C LEU A 215 10.96 -15.07 4.79
N ALA A 216 10.32 -15.54 3.71
CA ALA A 216 10.88 -16.62 2.90
C ALA A 216 12.19 -16.23 2.22
N SER A 217 12.31 -14.99 1.73
CA SER A 217 13.55 -14.46 1.17
C SER A 217 14.67 -14.43 2.22
N LEU A 218 14.38 -13.96 3.44
CA LEU A 218 15.32 -13.96 4.55
C LEU A 218 15.78 -15.38 4.91
N LEU A 219 14.86 -16.33 5.03
CA LEU A 219 15.20 -17.73 5.33
C LEU A 219 16.03 -18.36 4.22
N ALA A 220 15.70 -18.11 2.97
CA ALA A 220 16.45 -18.58 1.81
C ALA A 220 17.90 -18.07 1.81
N SER A 221 18.11 -16.79 2.15
CA SER A 221 19.45 -16.21 2.27
C SER A 221 20.31 -16.84 3.38
N GLN A 222 19.65 -17.47 4.36
CA GLN A 222 20.29 -18.24 5.44
C GLN A 222 20.49 -19.74 5.09
N GLY A 223 20.21 -20.16 3.85
CA GLY A 223 20.26 -21.55 3.42
C GLY A 223 19.06 -22.41 3.87
N ARG A 224 18.06 -21.84 4.52
CA ARG A 224 16.88 -22.53 5.08
C ARG A 224 15.76 -22.61 4.03
N ARG A 225 16.05 -23.21 2.86
CA ARG A 225 15.15 -23.20 1.69
C ARG A 225 13.83 -23.92 1.95
N GLU A 226 13.86 -25.07 2.63
CA GLU A 226 12.64 -25.82 2.97
C GLU A 226 11.71 -25.01 3.88
N ASN A 227 12.27 -24.35 4.91
CA ASN A 227 11.50 -23.47 5.78
C ASN A 227 10.90 -22.28 5.01
N ALA A 228 11.67 -21.68 4.11
CA ALA A 228 11.20 -20.60 3.25
C ALA A 228 10.00 -21.06 2.39
N ARG A 229 10.12 -22.22 1.76
CA ARG A 229 9.03 -22.82 0.96
C ARG A 229 7.81 -23.17 1.81
N ALA A 230 8.01 -23.74 3.00
CA ALA A 230 6.93 -24.11 3.92
C ALA A 230 6.11 -22.91 4.41
N ILE A 231 6.72 -21.71 4.50
CA ILE A 231 6.03 -20.49 4.85
C ILE A 231 5.30 -19.88 3.65
N LEU A 232 5.95 -19.77 2.49
CA LEU A 232 5.42 -19.01 1.36
C LEU A 232 4.40 -19.81 0.54
N ARG A 233 4.63 -21.12 0.32
CA ARG A 233 3.79 -21.94 -0.55
C ARG A 233 2.32 -21.97 -0.12
N PRO A 234 1.97 -22.23 1.16
CA PRO A 234 0.58 -22.27 1.58
C PRO A 234 -0.13 -20.91 1.45
N VAL A 235 0.60 -19.79 1.58
CA VAL A 235 0.03 -18.46 1.42
C VAL A 235 -0.22 -18.17 -0.06
N PHE A 236 0.74 -18.49 -0.93
CA PHE A 236 0.61 -18.31 -2.38
C PHE A 236 -0.55 -19.12 -2.96
N ASP A 237 -0.75 -20.36 -2.50
CA ASP A 237 -1.80 -21.27 -2.99
C ASP A 237 -3.23 -20.85 -2.60
N GLN A 238 -3.38 -19.85 -1.72
CA GLN A 238 -4.69 -19.27 -1.41
C GLN A 238 -5.21 -18.31 -2.49
N PHE A 239 -4.34 -17.88 -3.41
CA PHE A 239 -4.72 -16.98 -4.49
C PHE A 239 -5.17 -17.78 -5.71
N VAL A 240 -6.30 -17.36 -6.28
CA VAL A 240 -6.92 -17.99 -7.45
C VAL A 240 -6.97 -17.05 -8.67
N GLU A 241 -6.51 -15.80 -8.49
CA GLU A 241 -6.51 -14.77 -9.53
C GLU A 241 -5.36 -13.77 -9.32
N GLY A 242 -5.12 -12.86 -10.29
CA GLY A 242 -4.18 -11.74 -10.17
C GLY A 242 -2.71 -12.15 -10.20
N PHE A 243 -2.38 -13.29 -10.83
CA PHE A 243 -1.01 -13.79 -10.91
C PHE A 243 -0.05 -12.90 -11.71
N ASP A 244 -0.57 -11.89 -12.38
CA ASP A 244 0.14 -10.81 -13.07
C ASP A 244 0.43 -9.60 -12.18
N THR A 245 -0.06 -9.56 -10.94
CA THR A 245 0.25 -8.50 -9.98
C THR A 245 1.68 -8.59 -9.46
N ALA A 246 2.25 -7.45 -9.08
CA ALA A 246 3.65 -7.37 -8.65
C ALA A 246 3.97 -8.31 -7.48
N ASP A 247 3.06 -8.41 -6.49
CA ASP A 247 3.25 -9.23 -5.30
C ASP A 247 3.24 -10.73 -5.64
N LEU A 248 2.25 -11.20 -6.42
CA LEU A 248 2.15 -12.61 -6.82
C LEU A 248 3.25 -13.02 -7.79
N MET A 249 3.67 -12.13 -8.71
CA MET A 249 4.84 -12.38 -9.55
C MET A 249 6.13 -12.51 -8.73
N SER A 250 6.30 -11.67 -7.70
CA SER A 250 7.47 -11.74 -6.82
C SER A 250 7.49 -13.05 -6.02
N ALA A 251 6.38 -13.39 -5.37
CA ALA A 251 6.22 -14.64 -4.63
C ALA A 251 6.45 -15.88 -5.52
N GLY A 252 5.85 -15.89 -6.71
CA GLY A 252 6.00 -16.99 -7.67
C GLY A 252 7.43 -17.17 -8.17
N ARG A 253 8.16 -16.06 -8.43
CA ARG A 253 9.60 -16.12 -8.77
C ARG A 253 10.42 -16.72 -7.63
N LEU A 254 10.18 -16.27 -6.39
CA LEU A 254 10.88 -16.81 -5.23
C LEU A 254 10.60 -18.31 -5.06
N LEU A 255 9.35 -18.76 -5.16
CA LEU A 255 8.99 -20.18 -5.07
C LEU A 255 9.70 -21.04 -6.11
N LYS A 256 9.90 -20.53 -7.34
CA LYS A 256 10.68 -21.24 -8.38
C LYS A 256 12.15 -21.40 -8.01
N THR A 257 12.73 -20.46 -7.27
CA THR A 257 14.12 -20.57 -6.81
C THR A 257 14.27 -21.51 -5.61
N LEU A 258 13.19 -21.81 -4.89
CA LEU A 258 13.14 -22.68 -3.71
C LEU A 258 12.84 -24.15 -4.06
N SER A 259 12.58 -24.41 -5.33
CA SER A 259 12.30 -25.78 -5.85
C SER A 259 13.55 -26.62 -5.93
#